data_925b6d3ff3b3acf2a829b67794761e5a
#
_entry.id   925b6d3ff3b3acf2a829b67794761e5a
#
_cell.length_a   1.000
_cell.length_b   1.000
_cell.length_c   1.000
_cell.angle_alpha   90.00
_cell.angle_beta   90.00
_cell.angle_gamma   90.00
#
_symmetry.space_group_name_H-M   'P 1'
#
loop_
_entity.id
_entity.type
_entity.pdbx_description
1 polymer ?
#
loop_
_entity_poly.entity_id
_entity_poly.type
_entity_poly.pdbx_seq_one_letter_code
_entity_poly.pdbx_strand_id
1 'polypeptide(L)'
;MTVTTPDGAPRRLLAIVELGGYPNLTGLYRRLGFTAEVVASQRKAQAALKDRVPDVIVAEYNFQSDFRDRSSNLETLMARLQRHPGVKVICFYQPEHREKLLALQARFQLFETIPFPVDPDRVEQALLRAIGEDG
;
A
#
# COMPACT_ATOMS: atom_id res chain seq x y z
N MET A 1 11.40 19.94 -0.71
CA MET A 1 11.13 19.77 -2.15
C MET A 1 9.84 19.01 -2.35
N THR A 2 8.95 19.51 -3.18
CA THR A 2 7.67 18.87 -3.45
C THR A 2 7.81 17.88 -4.60
N VAL A 3 7.33 16.66 -4.39
CA VAL A 3 7.31 15.64 -5.44
C VAL A 3 6.02 15.78 -6.25
N THR A 4 6.16 15.89 -7.57
CA THR A 4 5.02 16.02 -8.46
C THR A 4 5.07 14.99 -9.57
N THR A 5 3.90 14.70 -10.15
CA THR A 5 3.82 13.88 -11.35
C THR A 5 4.28 14.69 -12.57
N PRO A 6 4.53 14.05 -13.71
CA PRO A 6 4.97 14.76 -14.90
C PRO A 6 4.04 15.87 -15.37
N ASP A 7 2.75 15.78 -15.05
CA ASP A 7 1.79 16.83 -15.41
C ASP A 7 1.69 17.94 -14.36
N GLY A 8 2.55 17.91 -13.33
CA GLY A 8 2.58 18.93 -12.29
C GLY A 8 1.67 18.70 -11.11
N ALA A 9 0.84 17.67 -11.14
CA ALA A 9 -0.03 17.35 -10.01
C ALA A 9 0.75 16.68 -8.88
N PRO A 10 0.40 16.92 -7.60
CA PRO A 10 1.06 16.23 -6.49
C PRO A 10 0.82 14.72 -6.59
N ARG A 11 1.81 13.93 -6.17
CA ARG A 11 1.64 12.49 -6.07
C ARG A 11 0.65 12.18 -4.95
N ARG A 12 -0.16 11.17 -5.18
CA ARG A 12 -1.19 10.78 -4.22
C ARG A 12 -0.85 9.41 -3.63
N LEU A 13 -1.10 9.29 -2.34
CA LEU A 13 -0.88 8.05 -1.60
C LEU A 13 -2.14 7.71 -0.81
N LEU A 14 -2.58 6.46 -0.94
CA LEU A 14 -3.71 5.95 -0.17
C LEU A 14 -3.15 4.99 0.88
N ALA A 15 -3.36 5.31 2.16
CA ALA A 15 -2.95 4.46 3.27
C ALA A 15 -4.17 3.75 3.84
N ILE A 16 -4.13 2.42 3.84
CA ILE A 16 -5.21 1.60 4.37
C ILE A 16 -4.77 1.07 5.72
N VAL A 17 -5.31 1.65 6.80
CA VAL A 17 -4.93 1.32 8.17
C VAL A 17 -6.08 0.55 8.81
N GLU A 18 -5.98 -0.78 8.81
CA GLU A 18 -7.04 -1.64 9.32
C GLU A 18 -6.82 -2.03 10.77
N LEU A 19 -5.70 -2.66 11.07
CA LEU A 19 -5.34 -3.07 12.43
C LEU A 19 -4.35 -2.12 13.08
N GLY A 20 -3.52 -1.48 12.27
CA GLY A 20 -2.49 -0.59 12.77
C GLY A 20 -1.33 -1.34 13.42
N GLY A 21 -0.88 -0.84 14.57
CA GLY A 21 0.23 -1.46 15.27
C GLY A 21 1.59 -0.97 14.78
N TYR A 22 1.62 0.18 14.11
CA TYR A 22 2.85 0.82 13.65
C TYR A 22 2.71 2.34 13.79
N PRO A 23 3.82 3.08 13.71
CA PRO A 23 3.75 4.54 13.87
C PRO A 23 2.88 5.21 12.82
N ASN A 24 2.33 6.37 13.16
CA ASN A 24 1.60 7.18 12.19
C ASN A 24 2.60 7.75 11.18
N LEU A 25 2.47 7.33 9.94
CA LEU A 25 3.41 7.68 8.87
C LEU A 25 2.95 8.86 8.01
N THR A 26 1.83 9.49 8.36
CA THR A 26 1.27 10.58 7.55
C THR A 26 2.25 11.73 7.38
N GLY A 27 2.97 12.08 8.45
CA GLY A 27 4.00 13.13 8.38
C GLY A 27 5.12 12.78 7.40
N LEU A 28 5.53 11.51 7.38
CA LEU A 28 6.53 11.03 6.44
C LEU A 28 6.03 11.17 5.01
N TYR A 29 4.78 10.75 4.75
CA TYR A 29 4.22 10.83 3.39
C TYR A 29 4.19 12.27 2.89
N ARG A 30 3.75 13.20 3.76
CA ARG A 30 3.69 14.62 3.40
C ARG A 30 5.07 15.20 3.18
N ARG A 31 6.04 14.82 4.00
CA ARG A 31 7.42 15.30 3.85
C ARG A 31 8.01 14.89 2.51
N LEU A 32 7.61 13.74 1.99
CA LEU A 32 8.08 13.26 0.70
C LEU A 32 7.27 13.81 -0.49
N GLY A 33 6.30 14.68 -0.22
CA GLY A 33 5.55 15.35 -1.26
C GLY A 33 4.26 14.67 -1.68
N PHE A 34 3.79 13.67 -0.92
CA PHE A 34 2.54 13.00 -1.21
C PHE A 34 1.35 13.73 -0.62
N THR A 35 0.25 13.74 -1.36
CA THR A 35 -1.06 14.04 -0.80
C THR A 35 -1.60 12.71 -0.29
N ALA A 36 -1.65 12.55 1.03
CA ALA A 36 -2.01 11.28 1.65
C ALA A 36 -3.46 11.27 2.09
N GLU A 37 -4.16 10.20 1.73
CA GLU A 37 -5.50 9.91 2.21
C GLU A 37 -5.42 8.64 3.05
N VAL A 38 -6.01 8.65 4.24
CA VAL A 38 -5.99 7.49 5.14
C VAL A 38 -7.41 6.96 5.27
N VAL A 39 -7.58 5.67 5.03
CA VAL A 39 -8.87 5.00 5.21
C VAL A 39 -8.69 3.83 6.15
N ALA A 40 -9.78 3.41 6.80
CA ALA A 40 -9.72 2.43 7.88
C ALA A 40 -10.21 1.04 7.48
N SER A 41 -10.55 0.83 6.22
CA SER A 41 -11.07 -0.45 5.77
C SER A 41 -10.87 -0.65 4.28
N GLN A 42 -10.93 -1.91 3.85
CA GLN A 42 -10.89 -2.23 2.42
C GLN A 42 -12.09 -1.65 1.68
N ARG A 43 -13.24 -1.62 2.34
CA ARG A 43 -14.45 -1.04 1.73
C ARG A 43 -14.25 0.44 1.42
N LYS A 44 -13.67 1.18 2.37
CA LYS A 44 -13.39 2.61 2.16
C LYS A 44 -12.30 2.80 1.13
N ALA A 45 -11.32 1.90 1.07
CA ALA A 45 -10.29 1.94 0.04
C ALA A 45 -10.90 1.76 -1.35
N GLN A 46 -11.82 0.82 -1.51
CA GLN A 46 -12.48 0.60 -2.79
C GLN A 46 -13.27 1.84 -3.23
N ALA A 47 -13.93 2.51 -2.28
CA ALA A 47 -14.64 3.74 -2.57
C ALA A 47 -13.69 4.85 -3.01
N ALA A 48 -12.56 4.97 -2.33
CA ALA A 48 -11.55 5.96 -2.69
C ALA A 48 -10.99 5.73 -4.09
N LEU A 49 -10.80 4.47 -4.48
CA LEU A 49 -10.31 4.13 -5.82
C LEU A 49 -11.28 4.49 -6.92
N LYS A 50 -12.58 4.46 -6.63
CA LYS A 50 -13.59 4.90 -7.60
C LYS A 50 -13.51 6.38 -7.86
N ASP A 51 -13.16 7.14 -6.81
CA ASP A 51 -13.06 8.59 -6.91
C ASP A 51 -11.76 8.99 -7.61
N ARG A 52 -10.64 8.40 -7.20
CA ARG A 52 -9.32 8.72 -7.76
C ARG A 52 -8.33 7.61 -7.51
N VAL A 53 -7.59 7.23 -8.55
CA VAL A 53 -6.55 6.22 -8.45
C VAL A 53 -5.27 6.88 -7.94
N PRO A 54 -4.69 6.38 -6.82
CA PRO A 54 -3.46 6.94 -6.28
C PRO A 54 -2.23 6.43 -7.04
N ASP A 55 -1.08 7.05 -6.78
CA ASP A 55 0.20 6.58 -7.33
C ASP A 55 0.78 5.45 -6.48
N VAL A 56 0.55 5.52 -5.15
CA VAL A 56 1.07 4.54 -4.21
C VAL A 56 -0.03 4.15 -3.23
N ILE A 57 -0.10 2.87 -2.90
CA ILE A 57 -0.97 2.37 -1.83
C ILE A 57 -0.08 1.73 -0.78
N VAL A 58 -0.32 2.10 0.50
CA VAL A 58 0.32 1.44 1.64
C VAL A 58 -0.76 0.67 2.37
N ALA A 59 -0.60 -0.64 2.48
CA ALA A 59 -1.62 -1.53 3.03
C ALA A 59 -1.02 -2.52 4.01
N GLU A 60 -1.88 -3.16 4.79
CA GLU A 60 -1.50 -4.24 5.71
C GLU A 60 -1.96 -5.56 5.12
N TYR A 61 -1.11 -6.58 5.22
CA TYR A 61 -1.50 -7.93 4.86
C TYR A 61 -2.10 -8.62 6.08
N ASN A 62 -3.38 -8.94 5.99
CA ASN A 62 -4.09 -9.64 7.03
C ASN A 62 -4.71 -10.89 6.42
N PHE A 63 -4.30 -12.05 6.92
CA PHE A 63 -4.85 -13.32 6.46
C PHE A 63 -5.81 -13.85 7.50
N GLN A 64 -7.03 -14.12 7.08
CA GLN A 64 -8.01 -14.74 7.95
C GLN A 64 -8.15 -16.20 7.54
N SER A 65 -7.93 -17.08 8.51
CA SER A 65 -8.08 -18.52 8.30
C SER A 65 -9.48 -18.99 8.66
N ASP A 66 -10.46 -18.15 8.43
CA ASP A 66 -11.86 -18.48 8.61
C ASP A 66 -12.23 -19.62 7.64
N PHE A 67 -13.01 -20.57 8.11
CA PHE A 67 -13.38 -21.71 7.28
C PHE A 67 -14.22 -21.32 6.06
N ARG A 68 -14.82 -20.15 6.08
CA ARG A 68 -15.62 -19.67 4.95
C ARG A 68 -14.79 -18.91 3.91
N ASP A 69 -13.74 -18.28 4.36
CA ASP A 69 -12.95 -17.43 3.50
C ASP A 69 -11.49 -17.49 3.94
N ARG A 70 -10.66 -18.11 3.10
CA ARG A 70 -9.25 -18.27 3.36
C ARG A 70 -8.41 -17.31 2.56
N SER A 71 -9.04 -16.27 2.04
CA SER A 71 -8.32 -15.26 1.30
C SER A 71 -7.78 -14.18 2.23
N SER A 72 -6.79 -13.46 1.75
CA SER A 72 -6.30 -12.29 2.45
C SER A 72 -7.20 -11.10 2.17
N ASN A 73 -7.04 -10.07 3.00
CA ASN A 73 -7.73 -8.80 2.80
C ASN A 73 -7.34 -8.11 1.49
N LEU A 74 -6.22 -8.49 0.89
CA LEU A 74 -5.66 -7.79 -0.27
C LEU A 74 -6.08 -8.37 -1.61
N GLU A 75 -6.69 -9.55 -1.65
CA GLU A 75 -6.97 -10.19 -2.94
C GLU A 75 -7.90 -9.38 -3.82
N THR A 76 -8.98 -8.86 -3.25
CA THR A 76 -9.92 -8.03 -4.00
C THR A 76 -9.26 -6.73 -4.47
N LEU A 77 -8.47 -6.12 -3.60
CA LEU A 77 -7.75 -4.90 -3.93
C LEU A 77 -6.78 -5.13 -5.09
N MET A 78 -5.96 -6.18 -4.98
CA MET A 78 -4.96 -6.47 -6.01
C MET A 78 -5.60 -6.85 -7.34
N ALA A 79 -6.71 -7.58 -7.31
CA ALA A 79 -7.43 -7.92 -8.53
C ALA A 79 -7.92 -6.66 -9.24
N ARG A 80 -8.42 -5.70 -8.47
CA ARG A 80 -8.89 -4.43 -9.03
C ARG A 80 -7.74 -3.62 -9.61
N LEU A 81 -6.59 -3.63 -8.93
CA LEU A 81 -5.42 -2.85 -9.36
C LEU A 81 -4.75 -3.41 -10.61
N GLN A 82 -5.11 -4.60 -11.05
CA GLN A 82 -4.60 -5.11 -12.33
C GLN A 82 -4.97 -4.21 -13.51
N ARG A 83 -6.01 -3.41 -13.35
CA ARG A 83 -6.42 -2.42 -14.36
C ARG A 83 -5.58 -1.15 -14.29
N HIS A 84 -4.75 -1.02 -13.25
CA HIS A 84 -3.95 0.18 -13.01
C HIS A 84 -2.52 -0.23 -12.69
N PRO A 85 -1.77 -0.77 -13.68
CA PRO A 85 -0.44 -1.34 -13.41
C PRO A 85 0.60 -0.33 -12.93
N GLY A 86 0.33 0.97 -13.08
CA GLY A 86 1.24 2.01 -12.59
C GLY A 86 1.16 2.25 -11.10
N VAL A 87 0.13 1.71 -10.41
CA VAL A 87 0.00 1.88 -8.97
C VAL A 87 0.97 0.96 -8.25
N LYS A 88 1.78 1.53 -7.34
CA LYS A 88 2.74 0.75 -6.56
C LYS A 88 2.17 0.46 -5.19
N VAL A 89 2.18 -0.80 -4.77
CA VAL A 89 1.63 -1.24 -3.48
C VAL A 89 2.76 -1.63 -2.56
N ILE A 90 2.81 -0.97 -1.39
CA ILE A 90 3.73 -1.32 -0.29
C ILE A 90 2.89 -2.00 0.77
N CYS A 91 3.32 -3.19 1.19
CA CYS A 91 2.54 -4.03 2.10
C CYS A 91 3.31 -4.32 3.38
N PHE A 92 2.66 -4.11 4.53
CA PHE A 92 3.19 -4.49 5.83
C PHE A 92 2.61 -5.85 6.22
N TYR A 93 3.43 -6.75 6.75
CA TYR A 93 2.97 -8.10 7.07
C TYR A 93 3.60 -8.63 8.35
N GLN A 94 2.89 -9.53 9.04
CA GLN A 94 3.46 -10.27 10.16
C GLN A 94 4.36 -11.36 9.62
N PRO A 95 5.57 -11.53 10.18
CA PRO A 95 6.51 -12.54 9.67
C PRO A 95 5.92 -13.96 9.62
N GLU A 96 5.01 -14.28 10.53
CA GLU A 96 4.35 -15.58 10.55
C GLU A 96 3.45 -15.83 9.34
N HIS A 97 3.07 -14.77 8.61
CA HIS A 97 2.25 -14.88 7.40
C HIS A 97 3.07 -14.81 6.11
N ARG A 98 4.38 -14.89 6.21
CA ARG A 98 5.24 -14.71 5.05
C ARG A 98 4.94 -15.67 3.92
N GLU A 99 4.70 -16.95 4.24
CA GLU A 99 4.42 -17.93 3.19
C GLU A 99 3.12 -17.62 2.44
N LYS A 100 2.11 -17.15 3.18
CA LYS A 100 0.83 -16.78 2.56
C LYS A 100 0.99 -15.53 1.72
N LEU A 101 1.82 -14.59 2.16
CA LEU A 101 2.13 -13.39 1.38
C LEU A 101 2.85 -13.76 0.08
N LEU A 102 3.79 -14.70 0.13
CA LEU A 102 4.48 -15.16 -1.06
C LEU A 102 3.53 -15.78 -2.07
N ALA A 103 2.50 -16.49 -1.60
CA ALA A 103 1.48 -17.04 -2.48
C ALA A 103 0.68 -15.91 -3.17
N LEU A 104 0.41 -14.83 -2.46
CA LEU A 104 -0.24 -13.66 -3.04
C LEU A 104 0.66 -13.01 -4.09
N GLN A 105 1.96 -12.89 -3.81
CA GLN A 105 2.92 -12.29 -4.73
C GLN A 105 3.11 -13.12 -6.00
N ALA A 106 2.83 -14.41 -5.95
CA ALA A 106 2.86 -15.25 -7.15
C ALA A 106 1.74 -14.90 -8.11
N ARG A 107 0.67 -14.26 -7.63
CA ARG A 107 -0.49 -13.88 -8.46
C ARG A 107 -0.51 -12.39 -8.77
N PHE A 108 -0.02 -11.56 -7.87
CA PHE A 108 -0.12 -10.10 -7.99
C PHE A 108 1.22 -9.47 -7.62
N GLN A 109 1.62 -8.47 -8.38
CA GLN A 109 2.89 -7.80 -8.15
C GLN A 109 2.76 -6.75 -7.05
N LEU A 110 3.52 -6.93 -5.97
CA LEU A 110 3.67 -5.92 -4.92
C LEU A 110 4.99 -5.19 -5.14
N PHE A 111 4.99 -3.88 -4.90
CA PHE A 111 6.21 -3.09 -5.07
C PHE A 111 7.23 -3.40 -3.98
N GLU A 112 6.76 -3.47 -2.73
CA GLU A 112 7.61 -3.74 -1.59
C GLU A 112 6.81 -4.40 -0.48
N THR A 113 7.46 -5.27 0.29
CA THR A 113 6.87 -5.88 1.48
C THR A 113 7.77 -5.59 2.68
N ILE A 114 7.19 -5.15 3.79
CA ILE A 114 7.93 -4.77 4.99
C ILE A 114 7.35 -5.53 6.19
N PRO A 115 8.18 -6.32 6.90
CA PRO A 115 7.68 -7.09 8.04
C PRO A 115 7.47 -6.21 9.27
N PHE A 116 6.55 -6.63 10.13
CA PHE A 116 6.45 -6.05 11.46
C PHE A 116 7.64 -6.49 12.32
N PRO A 117 8.10 -5.65 13.24
CA PRO A 117 7.67 -4.27 13.47
C PRO A 117 8.10 -3.35 12.33
N VAL A 118 7.20 -2.47 11.93
CA VAL A 118 7.44 -1.59 10.78
C VAL A 118 8.45 -0.51 11.14
N ASP A 119 9.55 -0.48 10.40
CA ASP A 119 10.59 0.53 10.55
C ASP A 119 10.29 1.69 9.60
N PRO A 120 10.04 2.91 10.12
CA PRO A 120 9.76 4.06 9.26
C PRO A 120 10.86 4.33 8.23
N ASP A 121 12.12 4.03 8.56
CA ASP A 121 13.21 4.23 7.60
C ASP A 121 13.07 3.31 6.39
N ARG A 122 12.61 2.08 6.60
CA ARG A 122 12.36 1.16 5.49
C ARG A 122 11.21 1.64 4.62
N VAL A 123 10.18 2.22 5.24
CA VAL A 123 9.05 2.80 4.51
C VAL A 123 9.53 3.97 3.67
N GLU A 124 10.35 4.84 4.25
CA GLU A 124 10.93 5.97 3.51
C GLU A 124 11.75 5.50 2.32
N GLN A 125 12.60 4.50 2.50
CA GLN A 125 13.41 3.95 1.41
C GLN A 125 12.54 3.39 0.29
N ALA A 126 11.48 2.66 0.64
CA ALA A 126 10.56 2.11 -0.34
C ALA A 126 9.86 3.22 -1.13
N LEU A 127 9.42 4.27 -0.44
CA LEU A 127 8.76 5.41 -1.10
C LEU A 127 9.71 6.17 -2.01
N LEU A 128 10.95 6.35 -1.59
CA LEU A 128 11.95 7.00 -2.43
C LEU A 128 12.22 6.21 -3.72
N ARG A 129 12.26 4.88 -3.62
CA ARG A 129 12.40 4.04 -4.81
C ARG A 129 11.17 4.13 -5.70
N ALA A 130 9.99 4.19 -5.11
CA ALA A 130 8.75 4.33 -5.88
C ALA A 130 8.75 5.63 -6.67
N ILE A 131 9.20 6.73 -6.06
CA ILE A 131 9.32 8.02 -6.71
C ILE A 131 10.36 7.95 -7.84
N GLY A 132 11.51 7.35 -7.56
CA GLY A 132 12.59 7.27 -8.53
C GLY A 132 12.25 6.47 -9.78
N GLU A 133 11.44 5.42 -9.63
CA GLU A 133 11.04 4.60 -10.78
C GLU A 133 10.04 5.29 -11.69
N ASP A 134 9.35 6.31 -11.19
CA ASP A 134 8.39 7.08 -11.98
C ASP A 134 9.08 8.17 -12.79
N GLY A 135 10.27 8.51 -12.40
CA GLY A 135 11.05 9.56 -13.06
C GLY A 135 11.84 9.05 -14.19
#